data_8d1b0da3b700f26728edb8411cd4d64a
#
_entry.id   8d1b0da3b700f26728edb8411cd4d64a
#
_cell.length_a   1.000
_cell.length_b   1.000
_cell.length_c   1.000
_cell.angle_alpha   90.00
_cell.angle_beta   90.00
_cell.angle_gamma   90.00
#
_symmetry.space_group_name_H-M   'P 1'
#
loop_
_entity.id
_entity.type
_entity.pdbx_description
1 polymer ?
#
loop_
_entity_poly.entity_id
_entity_poly.type
_entity_poly.pdbx_seq_one_letter_code
_entity_poly.pdbx_strand_id
1 'polypeptide(L)'
;MNKGKILISNFTLLNDNQFNKSVILLVKDDDEATIGFILNKKTKYLISDLNESCKGLEISAYEGGPVSLDSLHFIHKKNDLIEDSIKINDDLFWGMNFDKIIDLLNNDKINKNDVKFFIGYSGWGENQLADEINENSWLISSDFSSNDILNTSDIYWKNKINEFGEYYKIWSNSPDNPNLN
;
A
#
# COMPACT_ATOMS: atom_id res chain seq x y z
N MET A 1 -4.80 9.84 15.22
CA MET A 1 -4.83 9.84 13.74
C MET A 1 -3.50 9.37 13.18
N ASN A 2 -3.52 8.33 12.37
CA ASN A 2 -2.32 7.70 11.78
C ASN A 2 -2.27 7.84 10.26
N LYS A 3 -3.18 8.62 9.65
CA LYS A 3 -3.14 8.92 8.21
C LYS A 3 -1.77 9.43 7.79
N GLY A 4 -1.25 8.92 6.67
CA GLY A 4 0.07 9.25 6.16
C GLY A 4 1.22 8.49 6.84
N LYS A 5 0.95 7.54 7.74
CA LYS A 5 1.94 6.62 8.31
C LYS A 5 1.85 5.25 7.63
N ILE A 6 2.88 4.44 7.80
CA ILE A 6 2.88 3.04 7.40
C ILE A 6 2.73 2.13 8.61
N LEU A 7 1.95 1.05 8.40
CA LEU A 7 1.88 -0.10 9.29
C LEU A 7 2.79 -1.19 8.75
N ILE A 8 3.63 -1.76 9.59
CA ILE A 8 4.49 -2.89 9.26
C ILE A 8 3.97 -4.10 10.04
N SER A 9 3.58 -5.17 9.36
CA SER A 9 3.09 -6.38 10.04
C SER A 9 4.18 -6.97 10.92
N ASN A 10 3.83 -7.24 12.18
CA ASN A 10 4.70 -7.87 13.14
C ASN A 10 4.62 -9.40 13.06
N PHE A 11 5.41 -10.11 13.83
CA PHE A 11 5.53 -11.59 13.81
C PHE A 11 4.25 -12.30 14.22
N THR A 12 3.36 -11.66 14.95
CA THR A 12 2.01 -12.16 15.26
C THR A 12 1.19 -12.44 13.99
N LEU A 13 1.48 -11.73 12.91
CA LEU A 13 0.81 -11.85 11.61
C LEU A 13 1.55 -12.76 10.60
N LEU A 14 2.61 -13.48 11.00
CA LEU A 14 3.34 -14.36 10.05
C LEU A 14 2.49 -15.50 9.49
N ASN A 15 1.49 -15.95 10.21
CA ASN A 15 0.55 -16.99 9.76
C ASN A 15 -0.75 -16.41 9.20
N ASP A 16 -0.88 -15.09 9.12
CA ASP A 16 -2.02 -14.46 8.49
C ASP A 16 -1.92 -14.55 6.97
N ASN A 17 -2.95 -15.06 6.31
CA ASN A 17 -2.93 -15.26 4.86
C ASN A 17 -2.88 -13.94 4.09
N GLN A 18 -3.40 -12.86 4.68
CA GLN A 18 -3.58 -11.57 4.01
C GLN A 18 -2.46 -10.59 4.35
N PHE A 19 -2.06 -10.54 5.63
CA PHE A 19 -1.17 -9.50 6.14
C PHE A 19 0.24 -9.99 6.52
N ASN A 20 0.55 -11.27 6.29
CA ASN A 20 1.91 -11.77 6.45
C ASN A 20 2.90 -10.91 5.64
N LYS A 21 3.95 -10.44 6.32
CA LYS A 21 5.03 -9.63 5.72
C LYS A 21 4.53 -8.43 4.89
N SER A 22 3.48 -7.76 5.36
CA SER A 22 2.88 -6.62 4.68
C SER A 22 3.34 -5.29 5.24
N VAL A 23 3.45 -4.29 4.36
CA VAL A 23 3.56 -2.87 4.71
C VAL A 23 2.36 -2.15 4.11
N ILE A 24 1.60 -1.43 4.94
CA ILE A 24 0.36 -0.76 4.55
C ILE A 24 0.51 0.74 4.74
N LEU A 25 0.21 1.54 3.71
CA LEU A 25 0.09 2.99 3.84
C LEU A 25 -1.34 3.35 4.25
N LEU A 26 -1.50 4.05 5.36
CA LEU A 26 -2.79 4.59 5.80
C LEU A 26 -3.13 5.85 5.00
N VAL A 27 -4.16 5.77 4.17
CA VAL A 27 -4.61 6.87 3.29
C VAL A 27 -5.78 7.65 3.87
N LYS A 28 -6.58 7.02 4.74
CA LYS A 28 -7.65 7.63 5.53
C LYS A 28 -7.60 7.06 6.94
N ASP A 29 -7.76 7.91 7.95
CA ASP A 29 -7.89 7.55 9.36
C ASP A 29 -8.62 8.69 10.08
N ASP A 30 -9.94 8.59 10.12
CA ASP A 30 -10.85 9.54 10.74
C ASP A 30 -12.00 8.80 11.45
N ASP A 31 -12.97 9.55 11.98
CA ASP A 31 -14.12 8.99 12.72
C ASP A 31 -15.05 8.12 11.85
N GLU A 32 -14.96 8.21 10.53
CA GLU A 32 -15.81 7.45 9.62
C GLU A 32 -15.19 6.11 9.24
N ALA A 33 -13.87 6.08 8.96
CA ALA A 33 -13.18 4.87 8.49
C ALA A 33 -11.66 4.98 8.61
N THR A 34 -11.00 3.83 8.78
CA THR A 34 -9.57 3.65 8.59
C THR A 34 -9.33 2.80 7.34
N ILE A 35 -8.62 3.36 6.36
CA ILE A 35 -8.33 2.72 5.07
C ILE A 35 -6.84 2.80 4.77
N GLY A 36 -6.29 1.68 4.26
CA GLY A 36 -4.91 1.61 3.81
C GLY A 36 -4.72 0.72 2.59
N PHE A 37 -3.54 0.82 1.96
CA PHE A 37 -3.13 -0.02 0.84
C PHE A 37 -1.86 -0.78 1.17
N ILE A 38 -1.87 -2.11 0.93
CA ILE A 38 -0.67 -2.93 1.01
C ILE A 38 0.27 -2.52 -0.13
N LEU A 39 1.50 -2.16 0.21
CA LEU A 39 2.44 -1.55 -0.72
C LEU A 39 3.32 -2.57 -1.45
N ASN A 40 3.62 -3.70 -0.81
CA ASN A 40 4.68 -4.61 -1.21
C ASN A 40 4.21 -5.98 -1.75
N LYS A 41 2.91 -6.15 -1.99
CA LYS A 41 2.36 -7.36 -2.61
C LYS A 41 1.97 -7.08 -4.05
N LYS A 42 2.90 -7.34 -4.97
CA LYS A 42 2.66 -7.21 -6.40
C LYS A 42 1.79 -8.37 -6.89
N THR A 43 0.74 -8.07 -7.64
CA THR A 43 -0.09 -9.09 -8.29
C THR A 43 0.54 -9.57 -9.61
N LYS A 44 -0.04 -10.60 -10.21
CA LYS A 44 0.31 -11.03 -11.56
C LYS A 44 -0.31 -10.16 -12.66
N TYR A 45 -1.18 -9.23 -12.32
CA TYR A 45 -1.94 -8.42 -13.26
C TYR A 45 -1.25 -7.08 -13.54
N LEU A 46 -1.35 -6.66 -14.80
CA LEU A 46 -1.16 -5.27 -15.22
C LEU A 46 -2.51 -4.53 -15.15
N ILE A 47 -2.48 -3.21 -15.04
CA ILE A 47 -3.73 -2.42 -15.08
C ILE A 47 -4.46 -2.58 -16.41
N SER A 48 -3.75 -2.86 -17.50
CA SER A 48 -4.31 -3.18 -18.83
C SER A 48 -5.09 -4.51 -18.86
N ASP A 49 -4.85 -5.43 -17.93
CA ASP A 49 -5.62 -6.67 -17.79
C ASP A 49 -6.93 -6.46 -17.05
N LEU A 50 -7.05 -5.35 -16.31
CA LEU A 50 -8.15 -5.06 -15.39
C LEU A 50 -9.17 -4.07 -15.97
N ASN A 51 -8.73 -3.20 -16.88
CA ASN A 51 -9.58 -2.16 -17.46
C ASN A 51 -9.16 -1.85 -18.90
N GLU A 52 -10.13 -1.90 -19.83
CA GLU A 52 -9.89 -1.64 -21.25
C GLU A 52 -9.34 -0.25 -21.55
N SER A 53 -9.69 0.76 -20.74
CA SER A 53 -9.15 2.12 -20.90
C SER A 53 -7.64 2.21 -20.63
N CYS A 54 -7.08 1.21 -19.96
CA CYS A 54 -5.64 1.09 -19.66
C CYS A 54 -4.86 0.33 -20.74
N LYS A 55 -5.47 0.00 -21.87
CA LYS A 55 -4.84 -0.80 -22.93
C LYS A 55 -3.52 -0.16 -23.39
N GLY A 56 -2.45 -0.97 -23.34
CA GLY A 56 -1.09 -0.53 -23.68
C GLY A 56 -0.28 0.03 -22.51
N LEU A 57 -0.89 0.22 -21.35
CA LEU A 57 -0.18 0.63 -20.13
C LEU A 57 0.36 -0.60 -19.39
N GLU A 58 1.65 -0.88 -19.56
CA GLU A 58 2.34 -1.98 -18.85
C GLU A 58 2.74 -1.54 -17.43
N ILE A 59 1.74 -1.29 -16.58
CA ILE A 59 1.91 -0.89 -15.18
C ILE A 59 1.35 -2.00 -14.29
N SER A 60 2.13 -2.44 -13.30
CA SER A 60 1.71 -3.50 -12.39
C SER A 60 0.64 -3.01 -11.41
N ALA A 61 -0.35 -3.85 -11.15
CA ALA A 61 -1.27 -3.68 -10.04
C ALA A 61 -0.74 -4.38 -8.78
N TYR A 62 -0.97 -3.79 -7.61
CA TYR A 62 -0.63 -4.34 -6.31
C TYR A 62 -1.91 -4.77 -5.58
N GLU A 63 -1.79 -5.72 -4.67
CA GLU A 63 -2.86 -6.09 -3.75
C GLU A 63 -3.00 -4.97 -2.72
N GLY A 64 -4.12 -4.25 -2.73
CA GLY A 64 -4.36 -3.17 -1.76
C GLY A 64 -4.89 -3.69 -0.42
N GLY A 65 -5.56 -4.83 -0.44
CA GLY A 65 -6.12 -5.50 0.74
C GLY A 65 -7.34 -6.36 0.39
N PRO A 66 -7.98 -6.99 1.39
CA PRO A 66 -9.04 -7.99 1.17
C PRO A 66 -10.42 -7.40 0.87
N VAL A 67 -10.60 -6.09 0.98
CA VAL A 67 -11.91 -5.44 0.82
C VAL A 67 -12.10 -4.94 -0.60
N SER A 68 -13.29 -5.15 -1.19
CA SER A 68 -13.69 -4.67 -2.53
C SER A 68 -12.68 -5.03 -3.63
N LEU A 69 -12.44 -6.33 -3.81
CA LEU A 69 -11.47 -6.85 -4.80
C LEU A 69 -11.84 -6.55 -6.27
N ASP A 70 -13.01 -6.01 -6.51
CA ASP A 70 -13.49 -5.51 -7.81
C ASP A 70 -13.22 -4.01 -8.01
N SER A 71 -12.62 -3.34 -7.04
CA SER A 71 -12.26 -1.91 -7.12
C SER A 71 -10.79 -1.70 -7.41
N LEU A 72 -10.48 -0.69 -8.24
CA LEU A 72 -9.13 -0.27 -8.57
C LEU A 72 -8.88 1.12 -8.00
N HIS A 73 -7.80 1.25 -7.24
CA HIS A 73 -7.37 2.49 -6.58
C HIS A 73 -5.98 2.89 -7.02
N PHE A 74 -5.60 4.16 -6.83
CA PHE A 74 -4.25 4.61 -7.08
C PHE A 74 -3.81 5.72 -6.13
N ILE A 75 -2.51 5.78 -5.88
CA ILE A 75 -1.85 6.91 -5.21
C ILE A 75 -0.84 7.55 -6.16
N HIS A 76 -0.60 8.84 -5.99
CA HIS A 76 0.28 9.61 -6.89
C HIS A 76 0.95 10.80 -6.20
N LYS A 77 1.93 11.44 -6.89
CA LYS A 77 2.64 12.66 -6.46
C LYS A 77 2.15 13.95 -7.14
N LYS A 78 1.27 13.87 -8.12
CA LYS A 78 0.96 14.97 -9.06
C LYS A 78 -0.38 15.63 -8.75
N ASN A 79 -0.46 16.32 -7.60
CA ASN A 79 -1.70 17.00 -7.19
C ASN A 79 -2.09 18.16 -8.11
N ASP A 80 -1.11 18.79 -8.74
CA ASP A 80 -1.31 19.88 -9.69
C ASP A 80 -1.98 19.44 -11.02
N LEU A 81 -1.91 18.15 -11.34
CA LEU A 81 -2.47 17.57 -12.57
C LEU A 81 -3.75 16.75 -12.34
N ILE A 82 -3.99 16.31 -11.12
CA ILE A 82 -5.12 15.43 -10.75
C ILE A 82 -5.87 16.09 -9.60
N GLU A 83 -6.85 16.91 -9.96
CA GLU A 83 -7.77 17.52 -9.02
C GLU A 83 -8.64 16.47 -8.31
N ASP A 84 -9.30 16.82 -7.23
CA ASP A 84 -10.18 15.95 -6.44
C ASP A 84 -9.47 14.79 -5.72
N SER A 85 -8.14 14.86 -5.58
CA SER A 85 -7.37 13.87 -4.84
C SER A 85 -7.40 14.13 -3.33
N ILE A 86 -7.47 13.06 -2.55
CA ILE A 86 -7.40 13.14 -1.08
C ILE A 86 -5.92 13.22 -0.66
N LYS A 87 -5.53 14.32 -0.04
CA LYS A 87 -4.16 14.47 0.49
C LYS A 87 -3.88 13.41 1.56
N ILE A 88 -2.83 12.62 1.38
CA ILE A 88 -2.32 11.65 2.36
C ILE A 88 -1.30 12.32 3.26
N ASN A 89 -0.25 12.88 2.67
CA ASN A 89 0.78 13.72 3.30
C ASN A 89 1.20 14.84 2.33
N ASP A 90 2.34 15.49 2.54
CA ASP A 90 2.76 16.61 1.71
C ASP A 90 3.09 16.24 0.27
N ASP A 91 3.49 14.98 0.01
CA ASP A 91 3.96 14.52 -1.29
C ASP A 91 3.07 13.44 -1.93
N LEU A 92 2.13 12.84 -1.19
CA LEU A 92 1.31 11.73 -1.65
C LEU A 92 -0.17 12.03 -1.55
N PHE A 93 -0.90 11.60 -2.57
CA PHE A 93 -2.33 11.81 -2.75
C PHE A 93 -3.01 10.52 -3.16
N TRP A 94 -4.19 10.26 -2.62
CA TRP A 94 -5.08 9.20 -3.09
C TRP A 94 -5.99 9.76 -4.17
N GLY A 95 -5.77 9.31 -5.39
CA GLY A 95 -6.51 9.81 -6.55
C GLY A 95 -7.92 9.23 -6.65
N MET A 96 -8.88 10.09 -7.00
CA MET A 96 -10.29 9.72 -7.16
C MET A 96 -10.74 9.71 -8.63
N ASN A 97 -10.00 10.37 -9.50
CA ASN A 97 -10.35 10.49 -10.92
C ASN A 97 -9.51 9.54 -11.78
N PHE A 98 -10.06 8.32 -11.99
CA PHE A 98 -9.37 7.27 -12.73
C PHE A 98 -9.19 7.61 -14.22
N ASP A 99 -10.19 8.20 -14.86
CA ASP A 99 -10.10 8.56 -16.29
C ASP A 99 -9.00 9.60 -16.51
N LYS A 100 -8.86 10.54 -15.57
CA LYS A 100 -7.83 11.57 -15.65
C LYS A 100 -6.42 11.01 -15.55
N ILE A 101 -6.16 10.08 -14.60
CA ILE A 101 -4.82 9.48 -14.48
C ILE A 101 -4.47 8.65 -15.71
N ILE A 102 -5.43 7.94 -16.31
CA ILE A 102 -5.20 7.15 -17.51
C ILE A 102 -4.91 8.07 -18.72
N ASP A 103 -5.65 9.17 -18.87
CA ASP A 103 -5.36 10.17 -19.92
C ASP A 103 -3.95 10.76 -19.79
N LEU A 104 -3.54 11.12 -18.56
CA LEU A 104 -2.21 11.66 -18.30
C LEU A 104 -1.09 10.64 -18.59
N LEU A 105 -1.30 9.36 -18.28
CA LEU A 105 -0.35 8.29 -18.58
C LEU A 105 -0.24 8.03 -20.08
N ASN A 106 -1.38 7.95 -20.80
CA ASN A 106 -1.40 7.71 -22.23
C ASN A 106 -0.78 8.85 -23.06
N ASN A 107 -0.78 10.06 -22.52
CA ASN A 107 -0.19 11.24 -23.15
C ASN A 107 1.20 11.60 -22.61
N ASP A 108 1.86 10.70 -21.87
CA ASP A 108 3.18 10.91 -21.25
C ASP A 108 3.31 12.19 -20.39
N LYS A 109 2.17 12.64 -19.79
CA LYS A 109 2.13 13.83 -18.92
C LYS A 109 2.52 13.52 -17.48
N ILE A 110 2.46 12.25 -17.10
CA ILE A 110 2.90 11.74 -15.79
C ILE A 110 3.76 10.49 -16.00
N ASN A 111 4.81 10.37 -15.20
CA ASN A 111 5.66 9.17 -15.26
C ASN A 111 4.99 8.01 -14.52
N LYS A 112 5.08 6.80 -15.07
CA LYS A 112 4.56 5.59 -14.43
C LYS A 112 5.11 5.33 -13.02
N ASN A 113 6.31 5.84 -12.71
CA ASN A 113 6.91 5.74 -11.37
C ASN A 113 6.36 6.78 -10.37
N ASP A 114 5.54 7.73 -10.83
CA ASP A 114 4.88 8.73 -9.97
C ASP A 114 3.46 8.29 -9.56
N VAL A 115 3.04 7.07 -9.93
CA VAL A 115 1.73 6.49 -9.62
C VAL A 115 1.86 5.02 -9.25
N LYS A 116 1.01 4.53 -8.34
CA LYS A 116 0.91 3.12 -7.97
C LYS A 116 -0.55 2.71 -7.87
N PHE A 117 -0.89 1.57 -8.48
CA PHE A 117 -2.25 1.05 -8.56
C PHE A 117 -2.47 -0.14 -7.64
N PHE A 118 -3.68 -0.24 -7.07
CA PHE A 118 -4.05 -1.26 -6.11
C PHE A 118 -5.41 -1.87 -6.44
N ILE A 119 -5.51 -3.19 -6.29
CA ILE A 119 -6.77 -3.94 -6.33
C ILE A 119 -7.27 -4.04 -4.90
N GLY A 120 -8.49 -3.55 -4.63
CA GLY A 120 -9.07 -3.53 -3.29
C GLY A 120 -8.31 -2.65 -2.30
N TYR A 121 -8.65 -2.76 -1.03
CA TYR A 121 -8.04 -2.01 0.06
C TYR A 121 -8.08 -2.78 1.38
N SER A 122 -7.31 -2.33 2.36
CA SER A 122 -7.37 -2.76 3.76
C SER A 122 -8.23 -1.79 4.56
N GLY A 123 -9.22 -2.31 5.28
CA GLY A 123 -10.14 -1.50 6.06
C GLY A 123 -10.22 -2.00 7.51
N TRP A 124 -10.33 -1.08 8.45
CA TRP A 124 -10.53 -1.34 9.87
C TRP A 124 -11.82 -0.70 10.35
N GLY A 125 -12.57 -1.45 11.14
CA GLY A 125 -13.71 -0.93 11.87
C GLY A 125 -13.32 0.00 13.01
N GLU A 126 -14.32 0.58 13.67
CA GLU A 126 -14.11 1.45 14.83
C GLU A 126 -13.26 0.75 15.90
N ASN A 127 -12.21 1.44 16.38
CA ASN A 127 -11.22 0.97 17.35
C ASN A 127 -10.38 -0.26 16.94
N GLN A 128 -10.72 -0.99 15.86
CA GLN A 128 -10.05 -2.22 15.46
C GLN A 128 -8.54 -2.00 15.26
N LEU A 129 -8.13 -0.97 14.51
CA LEU A 129 -6.71 -0.69 14.30
C LEU A 129 -5.99 -0.36 15.63
N ALA A 130 -6.65 0.37 16.53
CA ALA A 130 -6.07 0.69 17.83
C ALA A 130 -5.84 -0.56 18.68
N ASP A 131 -6.78 -1.50 18.68
CA ASP A 131 -6.66 -2.76 19.38
C ASP A 131 -5.55 -3.64 18.78
N GLU A 132 -5.48 -3.76 17.46
CA GLU A 132 -4.43 -4.50 16.77
C GLU A 132 -3.02 -3.91 17.02
N ILE A 133 -2.90 -2.60 17.14
CA ILE A 133 -1.63 -1.93 17.52
C ILE A 133 -1.28 -2.24 18.98
N ASN A 134 -2.25 -2.19 19.90
CA ASN A 134 -2.04 -2.51 21.31
C ASN A 134 -1.64 -3.98 21.52
N GLU A 135 -2.13 -4.87 20.67
CA GLU A 135 -1.77 -6.29 20.62
C GLU A 135 -0.42 -6.56 19.92
N ASN A 136 0.28 -5.51 19.50
CA ASN A 136 1.54 -5.59 18.76
C ASN A 136 1.42 -6.32 17.40
N SER A 137 0.26 -6.31 16.77
CA SER A 137 0.09 -6.84 15.42
C SER A 137 0.75 -5.94 14.35
N TRP A 138 0.82 -4.65 14.63
CA TRP A 138 1.41 -3.64 13.75
C TRP A 138 2.47 -2.80 14.46
N LEU A 139 3.58 -2.58 13.76
CA LEU A 139 4.53 -1.52 14.07
C LEU A 139 4.20 -0.30 13.19
N ILE A 140 4.38 0.91 13.73
CA ILE A 140 4.05 2.14 13.01
C ILE A 140 5.33 2.92 12.74
N SER A 141 5.47 3.42 11.50
CA SER A 141 6.55 4.31 11.11
C SER A 141 6.03 5.47 10.24
N SER A 142 6.68 6.62 10.33
CA SER A 142 6.57 7.73 9.39
C SER A 142 7.88 7.97 8.62
N ASP A 143 8.86 7.10 8.81
CA ASP A 143 10.18 7.20 8.17
C ASP A 143 10.16 6.51 6.79
N PHE A 144 9.78 7.26 5.78
CA PHE A 144 9.81 6.84 4.38
C PHE A 144 9.77 8.06 3.45
N SER A 145 10.27 7.91 2.25
CA SER A 145 10.05 8.86 1.17
C SER A 145 8.84 8.46 0.31
N SER A 146 8.24 9.42 -0.38
CA SER A 146 7.18 9.13 -1.35
C SER A 146 7.66 8.22 -2.48
N ASN A 147 8.95 8.27 -2.81
CA ASN A 147 9.55 7.38 -3.81
C ASN A 147 9.61 5.92 -3.32
N ASP A 148 9.91 5.69 -2.03
CA ASP A 148 9.90 4.34 -1.45
C ASP A 148 8.50 3.72 -1.48
N ILE A 149 7.47 4.53 -1.25
CA ILE A 149 6.07 4.10 -1.29
C ILE A 149 5.66 3.67 -2.71
N LEU A 150 5.99 4.50 -3.70
CA LEU A 150 5.58 4.25 -5.08
C LEU A 150 6.39 3.13 -5.75
N ASN A 151 7.64 2.93 -5.35
CA ASN A 151 8.57 1.99 -5.96
C ASN A 151 9.09 0.95 -4.94
N THR A 152 8.17 0.29 -4.23
CA THR A 152 8.52 -0.74 -3.24
C THR A 152 9.21 -1.94 -3.88
N SER A 153 10.27 -2.43 -3.22
CA SER A 153 10.95 -3.67 -3.57
C SER A 153 10.33 -4.90 -2.88
N ASP A 154 10.64 -6.10 -3.36
CA ASP A 154 10.19 -7.35 -2.75
C ASP A 154 10.67 -7.54 -1.31
N ILE A 155 11.76 -6.87 -0.93
CA ILE A 155 12.32 -6.89 0.43
C ILE A 155 11.88 -5.70 1.28
N TYR A 156 10.89 -4.91 0.83
CA TYR A 156 10.49 -3.66 1.50
C TYR A 156 10.06 -3.89 2.95
N TRP A 157 9.22 -4.90 3.21
CA TRP A 157 8.83 -5.28 4.59
C TRP A 157 10.05 -5.61 5.45
N LYS A 158 10.98 -6.42 4.92
CA LYS A 158 12.20 -6.82 5.64
C LYS A 158 13.06 -5.62 6.00
N ASN A 159 13.20 -4.66 5.08
CA ASN A 159 13.94 -3.44 5.35
C ASN A 159 13.27 -2.63 6.46
N LYS A 160 11.95 -2.44 6.36
CA LYS A 160 11.20 -1.63 7.34
C LYS A 160 11.14 -2.27 8.72
N ILE A 161 10.92 -3.56 8.84
CA ILE A 161 10.87 -4.22 10.15
C ILE A 161 12.25 -4.22 10.84
N ASN A 162 13.33 -4.30 10.07
CA ASN A 162 14.69 -4.28 10.60
C ASN A 162 15.10 -2.92 11.23
N GLU A 163 14.42 -1.83 10.90
CA GLU A 163 14.63 -0.52 11.51
C GLU A 163 14.25 -0.50 12.99
N PHE A 164 13.42 -1.46 13.44
CA PHE A 164 12.98 -1.59 14.83
C PHE A 164 13.97 -2.35 15.76
N GLY A 165 15.13 -2.78 15.25
CA GLY A 165 16.24 -3.30 16.04
C GLY A 165 16.62 -4.74 15.77
N GLU A 166 17.66 -5.22 16.50
CA GLU A 166 18.30 -6.52 16.26
C GLU A 166 17.34 -7.72 16.43
N TYR A 167 16.39 -7.63 17.36
CA TYR A 167 15.38 -8.67 17.56
C TYR A 167 14.61 -8.96 16.27
N TYR A 168 14.23 -7.90 15.56
CA TYR A 168 13.46 -8.01 14.32
C TYR A 168 14.30 -8.54 13.14
N LYS A 169 15.61 -8.28 13.11
CA LYS A 169 16.50 -8.81 12.07
C LYS A 169 16.59 -10.34 12.09
N ILE A 170 16.53 -10.94 13.26
CA ILE A 170 16.55 -12.41 13.41
C ILE A 170 15.30 -13.01 12.77
N TRP A 171 14.13 -12.47 13.09
CA TRP A 171 12.83 -12.98 12.64
C TRP A 171 12.49 -12.62 11.20
N SER A 172 13.02 -11.51 10.68
CA SER A 172 12.78 -11.09 9.30
C SER A 172 13.33 -12.06 8.25
N ASN A 173 14.21 -12.98 8.65
CA ASN A 173 14.75 -14.05 7.81
C ASN A 173 13.90 -15.34 7.85
N SER A 174 12.79 -15.37 8.61
CA SER A 174 11.90 -16.53 8.65
C SER A 174 11.30 -16.81 7.27
N PRO A 175 11.14 -18.11 6.88
CA PRO A 175 10.50 -18.49 5.64
C PRO A 175 9.07 -17.93 5.54
N ASP A 176 8.59 -17.69 4.31
CA ASP A 176 7.22 -17.22 4.07
C ASP A 176 6.17 -18.25 4.45
N ASN A 177 6.54 -19.52 4.45
CA ASN A 177 5.71 -20.62 4.93
C ASN A 177 6.51 -21.45 5.93
N PRO A 178 6.15 -21.41 7.23
CA PRO A 178 6.83 -22.18 8.27
C PRO A 178 6.70 -23.70 8.13
N ASN A 179 5.79 -24.20 7.28
CA ASN A 179 5.57 -25.62 7.01
C ASN A 179 6.47 -26.17 5.89
N LEU A 180 7.39 -25.39 5.34
CA LEU A 180 8.35 -25.81 4.30
C LEU A 180 9.72 -26.23 4.84
N ASN A 181 9.80 -26.63 6.12
CA ASN A 181 10.99 -27.29 6.71
C ASN A 181 10.78 -28.79 6.75
#